data_76b38d312590d825270bac59032b2735
#
_entry.id   76b38d312590d825270bac59032b2735
#
_cell.length_a   1.000
_cell.length_b   1.000
_cell.length_c   1.000
_cell.angle_alpha   90.00
_cell.angle_beta   90.00
_cell.angle_gamma   90.00
#
_symmetry.space_group_name_H-M   'P 1'
#
loop_
_entity.id
_entity.type
_entity.pdbx_description
1 polymer ?
#
loop_
_entity_poly.entity_id
_entity_poly.type
_entity_poly.pdbx_seq_one_letter_code
_entity_poly.pdbx_strand_id
1 'polypeptide(L)'
;EYDEIYIMIADAQALTDNAENPGKVRDNIIEVALDYLSCGLDPAKSTLFIQSQVPELTELSFYYMNLVTVARLQRNPTVKSEIQMRKFENSIPVGFFTYPISQASDITAFKATTVPVGEDQEPMIEQTREIVRKFNSVYGDTLVEPEILLPDNKACLRLPGIDGKAKMSKSLGNCIYLSDTPEDVRKKVMSMYTDPNHIQVSDPGQVEGNCVFTYLDAFCKEEHFERYLPDYKNLDELKEHYKRGGLGDVKVKKFLNNVLQEELEPIRARRAELEKDIPAIFDILKAGSEKAQAKAAQTLHEVKDAMRINYFDDAELIQKQAEKYSK
;
A
#
# COMPACT_ATOMS: atom_id res chain seq x y z
N GLU A 1 4.59 -18.50 -5.22
CA GLU A 1 5.75 -18.58 -4.29
C GLU A 1 5.34 -18.55 -2.81
N TYR A 2 4.13 -18.06 -2.48
CA TYR A 2 3.58 -18.01 -1.12
C TYR A 2 2.35 -18.88 -1.00
N ASP A 3 2.18 -19.58 0.12
CA ASP A 3 1.05 -20.50 0.35
C ASP A 3 -0.26 -19.75 0.56
N GLU A 4 -0.22 -18.60 1.22
CA GLU A 4 -1.38 -17.75 1.47
C GLU A 4 -1.03 -16.28 1.16
N ILE A 5 -1.93 -15.60 0.47
CA ILE A 5 -1.81 -14.19 0.13
C ILE A 5 -3.07 -13.47 0.61
N TYR A 6 -2.89 -12.46 1.46
CA TYR A 6 -3.97 -11.61 2.00
C TYR A 6 -3.81 -10.19 1.48
N ILE A 7 -4.86 -9.64 0.86
CA ILE A 7 -4.88 -8.29 0.29
C ILE A 7 -6.06 -7.54 0.87
N MET A 8 -5.75 -6.51 1.66
CA MET A 8 -6.72 -5.77 2.44
C MET A 8 -7.14 -4.47 1.77
N ILE A 9 -8.44 -4.19 1.82
CA ILE A 9 -8.98 -2.85 1.61
C ILE A 9 -9.15 -2.21 2.99
N ALA A 10 -8.30 -1.24 3.29
CA ALA A 10 -8.15 -0.65 4.62
C ALA A 10 -9.15 0.47 4.89
N ASP A 11 -10.44 0.14 4.92
CA ASP A 11 -11.53 1.11 5.12
C ASP A 11 -11.54 1.71 6.54
N ALA A 12 -11.35 0.90 7.57
CA ALA A 12 -11.28 1.38 8.95
C ALA A 12 -10.07 2.31 9.15
N GLN A 13 -8.92 1.97 8.59
CA GLN A 13 -7.74 2.83 8.62
C GLN A 13 -7.97 4.14 7.85
N ALA A 14 -8.67 4.10 6.71
CA ALA A 14 -8.99 5.28 5.92
C ALA A 14 -9.86 6.30 6.68
N LEU A 15 -10.63 5.86 7.67
CA LEU A 15 -11.43 6.75 8.54
C LEU A 15 -10.55 7.67 9.41
N THR A 16 -9.29 7.34 9.68
CA THR A 16 -8.38 8.23 10.44
C THR A 16 -8.19 9.58 9.74
N ASP A 17 -8.33 9.59 8.41
CA ASP A 17 -8.21 10.76 7.55
C ASP A 17 -9.55 11.28 7.04
N ASN A 18 -10.61 10.49 7.14
CA ASN A 18 -11.91 10.77 6.54
C ASN A 18 -13.06 10.58 7.54
N ALA A 19 -12.82 10.78 8.83
CA ALA A 19 -13.82 10.59 9.89
C ALA A 19 -15.11 11.43 9.64
N GLU A 20 -14.95 12.63 9.09
CA GLU A 20 -16.07 13.53 8.77
C GLU A 20 -16.77 13.21 7.43
N ASN A 21 -16.17 12.33 6.62
CA ASN A 21 -16.72 11.94 5.31
C ASN A 21 -16.68 10.42 5.08
N PRO A 22 -17.42 9.62 5.87
CA PRO A 22 -17.43 8.18 5.74
C PRO A 22 -18.02 7.69 4.41
N GLY A 23 -18.88 8.48 3.78
CA GLY A 23 -19.43 8.17 2.45
C GLY A 23 -18.32 8.01 1.41
N LYS A 24 -17.33 8.88 1.42
CA LYS A 24 -16.16 8.77 0.54
C LYS A 24 -15.42 7.45 0.71
N VAL A 25 -15.23 6.98 1.96
CA VAL A 25 -14.58 5.69 2.23
C VAL A 25 -15.43 4.56 1.66
N ARG A 26 -16.75 4.58 1.95
CA ARG A 26 -17.70 3.58 1.48
C ARG A 26 -17.71 3.47 -0.06
N ASP A 27 -17.75 4.58 -0.77
CA ASP A 27 -17.82 4.62 -2.23
C ASP A 27 -16.50 4.11 -2.86
N ASN A 28 -15.36 4.28 -2.19
CA ASN A 28 -14.06 3.84 -2.69
C ASN A 28 -13.78 2.34 -2.50
N ILE A 29 -14.56 1.59 -1.74
CA ILE A 29 -14.34 0.14 -1.55
C ILE A 29 -14.37 -0.59 -2.89
N ILE A 30 -15.42 -0.36 -3.67
CA ILE A 30 -15.59 -1.03 -4.95
C ILE A 30 -14.55 -0.55 -5.99
N GLU A 31 -14.19 0.73 -5.96
CA GLU A 31 -13.17 1.29 -6.84
C GLU A 31 -11.81 0.62 -6.63
N VAL A 32 -11.41 0.44 -5.36
CA VAL A 32 -10.15 -0.23 -5.01
C VAL A 32 -10.20 -1.72 -5.37
N ALA A 33 -11.34 -2.39 -5.13
CA ALA A 33 -11.51 -3.80 -5.51
C ALA A 33 -11.39 -4.00 -7.03
N LEU A 34 -12.03 -3.13 -7.82
CA LEU A 34 -11.93 -3.14 -9.27
C LEU A 34 -10.49 -2.91 -9.74
N ASP A 35 -9.77 -1.96 -9.14
CA ASP A 35 -8.37 -1.72 -9.47
C ASP A 35 -7.49 -2.94 -9.16
N TYR A 36 -7.66 -3.57 -7.99
CA TYR A 36 -6.90 -4.78 -7.63
C TYR A 36 -7.14 -5.92 -8.63
N LEU A 37 -8.39 -6.23 -8.91
CA LEU A 37 -8.75 -7.30 -9.84
C LEU A 37 -8.32 -6.98 -11.27
N SER A 38 -8.45 -5.72 -11.71
CA SER A 38 -8.03 -5.30 -13.05
C SER A 38 -6.52 -5.35 -13.24
N CYS A 39 -5.74 -5.13 -12.18
CA CYS A 39 -4.29 -5.34 -12.19
C CYS A 39 -3.88 -6.83 -12.25
N GLY A 40 -4.82 -7.75 -12.15
CA GLY A 40 -4.58 -9.18 -12.31
C GLY A 40 -4.45 -9.95 -11.00
N LEU A 41 -4.86 -9.36 -9.86
CA LEU A 41 -4.99 -10.12 -8.62
C LEU A 41 -6.11 -11.15 -8.78
N ASP A 42 -5.73 -12.43 -8.65
CA ASP A 42 -6.63 -13.56 -8.84
C ASP A 42 -7.27 -13.95 -7.49
N PRO A 43 -8.59 -13.80 -7.31
CA PRO A 43 -9.27 -14.15 -6.07
C PRO A 43 -9.24 -15.64 -5.73
N ALA A 44 -8.89 -16.51 -6.71
CA ALA A 44 -8.65 -17.93 -6.44
C ALA A 44 -7.31 -18.20 -5.75
N LYS A 45 -6.35 -17.28 -5.88
CA LYS A 45 -4.99 -17.36 -5.30
C LYS A 45 -4.77 -16.41 -4.16
N SER A 46 -5.53 -15.31 -4.12
CA SER A 46 -5.37 -14.23 -3.14
C SER A 46 -6.68 -13.99 -2.41
N THR A 47 -6.59 -13.78 -1.11
CA THR A 47 -7.75 -13.45 -0.26
C THR A 47 -7.91 -11.94 -0.22
N LEU A 48 -8.85 -11.40 -1.02
CA LEU A 48 -9.21 -9.98 -1.00
C LEU A 48 -10.27 -9.75 0.07
N PHE A 49 -10.03 -8.85 1.01
CA PHE A 49 -10.96 -8.62 2.12
C PHE A 49 -11.03 -7.15 2.53
N ILE A 50 -12.10 -6.81 3.26
CA ILE A 50 -12.33 -5.48 3.82
C ILE A 50 -11.94 -5.49 5.30
N GLN A 51 -11.07 -4.57 5.72
CA GLN A 51 -10.52 -4.50 7.08
C GLN A 51 -11.59 -4.50 8.17
N SER A 52 -12.64 -3.67 8.02
CA SER A 52 -13.72 -3.55 9.00
C SER A 52 -14.58 -4.82 9.15
N GLN A 53 -14.46 -5.77 8.21
CA GLN A 53 -15.16 -7.05 8.29
C GLN A 53 -14.39 -8.11 9.09
N VAL A 54 -13.22 -7.74 9.64
CA VAL A 54 -12.36 -8.59 10.48
C VAL A 54 -12.16 -7.89 11.84
N PRO A 55 -13.16 -7.92 12.75
CA PRO A 55 -13.11 -7.20 14.02
C PRO A 55 -11.96 -7.65 14.94
N GLU A 56 -11.42 -8.84 14.76
CA GLU A 56 -10.27 -9.39 15.47
C GLU A 56 -9.04 -8.49 15.38
N LEU A 57 -8.88 -7.77 14.26
CA LEU A 57 -7.78 -6.81 14.06
C LEU A 57 -7.85 -5.67 15.08
N THR A 58 -9.06 -5.22 15.41
CA THR A 58 -9.27 -4.16 16.40
C THR A 58 -8.96 -4.66 17.81
N GLU A 59 -9.35 -5.88 18.15
CA GLU A 59 -9.05 -6.48 19.45
C GLU A 59 -7.55 -6.70 19.63
N LEU A 60 -6.85 -7.22 18.63
CA LEU A 60 -5.39 -7.34 18.62
C LEU A 60 -4.70 -5.98 18.80
N SER A 61 -5.15 -4.95 18.10
CA SER A 61 -4.63 -3.59 18.24
C SER A 61 -4.71 -3.10 19.67
N PHE A 62 -5.82 -3.35 20.35
CA PHE A 62 -6.01 -2.97 21.75
C PHE A 62 -4.98 -3.66 22.67
N TYR A 63 -4.72 -4.95 22.46
CA TYR A 63 -3.69 -5.66 23.25
C TYR A 63 -2.30 -5.12 22.97
N TYR A 64 -1.97 -4.81 21.72
CA TYR A 64 -0.67 -4.27 21.35
C TYR A 64 -0.42 -2.85 21.86
N MET A 65 -1.48 -2.04 22.06
CA MET A 65 -1.35 -0.72 22.71
C MET A 65 -0.71 -0.78 24.09
N ASN A 66 -0.82 -1.92 24.81
CA ASN A 66 -0.17 -2.10 26.10
C ASN A 66 1.33 -2.39 26.02
N LEU A 67 1.85 -2.66 24.82
CA LEU A 67 3.25 -2.99 24.57
C LEU A 67 4.07 -1.84 24.00
N VAL A 68 3.39 -0.75 23.59
CA VAL A 68 4.01 0.39 22.93
C VAL A 68 3.80 1.67 23.74
N THR A 69 4.85 2.46 23.90
CA THR A 69 4.74 3.75 24.61
C THR A 69 4.43 4.90 23.65
N VAL A 70 3.76 5.94 24.16
CA VAL A 70 3.52 7.19 23.41
C VAL A 70 4.85 7.76 22.87
N ALA A 71 5.89 7.78 23.70
CA ALA A 71 7.21 8.27 23.30
C ALA A 71 7.83 7.47 22.14
N ARG A 72 7.52 6.15 22.04
CA ARG A 72 7.99 5.33 20.91
C ARG A 72 7.25 5.68 19.61
N LEU A 73 5.94 5.87 19.66
CA LEU A 73 5.15 6.31 18.51
C LEU A 73 5.59 7.69 18.02
N GLN A 74 5.83 8.63 18.90
CA GLN A 74 6.33 9.97 18.54
C GLN A 74 7.70 9.96 17.86
N ARG A 75 8.52 8.94 18.10
CA ARG A 75 9.82 8.78 17.45
C ARG A 75 9.78 8.04 16.13
N ASN A 76 8.63 7.45 15.75
CA ASN A 76 8.49 6.82 14.45
C ASN A 76 8.65 7.88 13.34
N PRO A 77 9.60 7.72 12.39
CA PRO A 77 9.90 8.76 11.40
C PRO A 77 8.72 9.12 10.52
N THR A 78 7.91 8.12 10.12
CA THR A 78 6.74 8.33 9.26
C THR A 78 5.66 9.09 10.01
N VAL A 79 5.32 8.68 11.24
CA VAL A 79 4.35 9.39 12.10
C VAL A 79 4.78 10.84 12.31
N LYS A 80 6.07 11.06 12.63
CA LYS A 80 6.62 12.39 12.85
C LYS A 80 6.48 13.29 11.62
N SER A 81 6.83 12.80 10.45
CA SER A 81 6.73 13.55 9.20
C SER A 81 5.28 13.86 8.81
N GLU A 82 4.37 12.92 9.03
CA GLU A 82 2.94 13.12 8.75
C GLU A 82 2.28 14.12 9.70
N ILE A 83 2.62 14.09 10.99
CA ILE A 83 2.16 15.12 11.96
C ILE A 83 2.54 16.51 11.49
N GLN A 84 3.79 16.68 11.02
CA GLN A 84 4.27 17.97 10.50
C GLN A 84 3.54 18.39 9.22
N MET A 85 3.39 17.47 8.25
CA MET A 85 2.69 17.75 6.99
C MET A 85 1.22 18.11 7.18
N ARG A 86 0.55 17.47 8.14
CA ARG A 86 -0.87 17.69 8.46
C ARG A 86 -1.12 18.84 9.42
N LYS A 87 -0.07 19.44 9.98
CA LYS A 87 -0.14 20.54 10.97
C LYS A 87 -0.95 20.16 12.23
N PHE A 88 -0.84 18.92 12.67
CA PHE A 88 -1.52 18.41 13.88
C PHE A 88 -0.84 18.82 15.20
N GLU A 89 0.13 19.71 15.19
CA GLU A 89 1.11 20.01 16.26
C GLU A 89 0.52 20.04 17.67
N ASN A 90 -0.70 20.55 17.84
CA ASN A 90 -1.36 20.69 19.15
C ASN A 90 -2.62 19.83 19.32
N SER A 91 -3.06 19.10 18.30
CA SER A 91 -4.30 18.32 18.34
C SER A 91 -4.22 17.10 17.42
N ILE A 92 -3.48 16.10 17.87
CA ILE A 92 -3.29 14.85 17.12
C ILE A 92 -4.48 13.92 17.42
N PRO A 93 -5.28 13.52 16.40
CA PRO A 93 -6.31 12.52 16.61
C PRO A 93 -5.71 11.20 17.09
N VAL A 94 -6.32 10.56 18.10
CA VAL A 94 -5.79 9.31 18.68
C VAL A 94 -5.72 8.20 17.64
N GLY A 95 -6.75 8.04 16.81
CA GLY A 95 -6.77 7.03 15.74
C GLY A 95 -5.62 7.22 14.76
N PHE A 96 -5.34 8.47 14.36
CA PHE A 96 -4.17 8.79 13.54
C PHE A 96 -2.86 8.45 14.28
N PHE A 97 -2.75 8.80 15.56
CA PHE A 97 -1.52 8.60 16.31
C PHE A 97 -1.19 7.12 16.54
N THR A 98 -2.22 6.28 16.67
CA THR A 98 -2.08 4.84 16.98
C THR A 98 -2.10 3.93 15.76
N TYR A 99 -2.24 4.44 14.53
CA TYR A 99 -2.32 3.61 13.33
C TYR A 99 -1.13 2.66 13.13
N PRO A 100 0.12 2.95 13.58
CA PRO A 100 1.20 1.96 13.43
C PRO A 100 0.95 0.68 14.24
N ILE A 101 0.19 0.78 15.33
CA ILE A 101 -0.22 -0.38 16.14
C ILE A 101 -1.33 -1.16 15.43
N SER A 102 -2.30 -0.44 14.84
CA SER A 102 -3.33 -1.05 14.00
C SER A 102 -2.71 -1.78 12.80
N GLN A 103 -1.75 -1.17 12.12
CA GLN A 103 -1.04 -1.82 11.02
C GLN A 103 -0.27 -3.08 11.46
N ALA A 104 0.27 -3.09 12.67
CA ALA A 104 0.90 -4.28 13.22
C ALA A 104 -0.12 -5.42 13.41
N SER A 105 -1.35 -5.12 13.82
CA SER A 105 -2.41 -6.15 13.90
C SER A 105 -2.84 -6.66 12.53
N ASP A 106 -2.91 -5.78 11.52
CA ASP A 106 -3.24 -6.14 10.13
C ASP A 106 -2.23 -7.15 9.54
N ILE A 107 -0.98 -7.11 10.00
CA ILE A 107 0.09 -8.01 9.57
C ILE A 107 0.11 -9.30 10.40
N THR A 108 0.10 -9.17 11.72
CA THR A 108 0.32 -10.30 12.64
C THR A 108 -0.88 -11.21 12.77
N ALA A 109 -2.12 -10.71 12.55
CA ALA A 109 -3.33 -11.52 12.55
C ALA A 109 -3.28 -12.67 11.55
N PHE A 110 -2.58 -12.50 10.46
CA PHE A 110 -2.39 -13.50 9.41
C PHE A 110 -1.09 -14.28 9.56
N LYS A 111 -0.29 -14.01 10.62
CA LYS A 111 1.07 -14.55 10.79
C LYS A 111 1.93 -14.34 9.55
N ALA A 112 1.81 -13.16 8.94
CA ALA A 112 2.53 -12.84 7.71
C ALA A 112 4.04 -12.95 7.91
N THR A 113 4.69 -13.74 7.07
CA THR A 113 6.15 -13.90 7.05
C THR A 113 6.82 -12.85 6.19
N THR A 114 6.10 -12.33 5.18
CA THR A 114 6.63 -11.38 4.21
C THR A 114 5.59 -10.30 3.90
N VAL A 115 6.00 -9.04 3.91
CA VAL A 115 5.14 -7.90 3.59
C VAL A 115 5.78 -7.08 2.47
N PRO A 116 5.19 -7.09 1.25
CA PRO A 116 5.62 -6.21 0.17
C PRO A 116 5.26 -4.76 0.50
N VAL A 117 6.24 -3.87 0.51
CA VAL A 117 6.05 -2.46 0.87
C VAL A 117 6.95 -1.53 0.05
N GLY A 118 6.58 -0.25 -0.01
CA GLY A 118 7.49 0.81 -0.41
C GLY A 118 8.42 1.22 0.73
N GLU A 119 9.50 1.91 0.40
CA GLU A 119 10.53 2.38 1.35
C GLU A 119 9.95 3.19 2.51
N ASP A 120 8.89 3.95 2.27
CA ASP A 120 8.22 4.78 3.28
C ASP A 120 7.51 3.95 4.37
N GLN A 121 7.31 2.66 4.16
CA GLN A 121 6.68 1.73 5.11
C GLN A 121 7.68 0.93 5.96
N GLU A 122 8.98 1.00 5.69
CA GLU A 122 9.99 0.31 6.49
C GLU A 122 9.87 0.62 7.99
N PRO A 123 9.68 1.90 8.43
CA PRO A 123 9.52 2.21 9.85
C PRO A 123 8.27 1.58 10.50
N MET A 124 7.23 1.29 9.70
CA MET A 124 6.02 0.62 10.18
C MET A 124 6.25 -0.88 10.39
N ILE A 125 6.96 -1.52 9.47
CA ILE A 125 7.30 -2.94 9.62
C ILE A 125 8.27 -3.14 10.79
N GLU A 126 9.24 -2.23 10.99
CA GLU A 126 10.11 -2.30 12.16
C GLU A 126 9.33 -2.10 13.47
N GLN A 127 8.35 -1.19 13.49
CA GLN A 127 7.44 -1.05 14.64
C GLN A 127 6.65 -2.34 14.89
N THR A 128 6.21 -3.03 13.85
CA THR A 128 5.53 -4.34 13.95
C THR A 128 6.47 -5.39 14.56
N ARG A 129 7.71 -5.48 14.10
CA ARG A 129 8.74 -6.39 14.64
C ARG A 129 9.00 -6.15 16.13
N GLU A 130 9.10 -4.87 16.54
CA GLU A 130 9.25 -4.50 17.94
C GLU A 130 8.07 -4.99 18.80
N ILE A 131 6.83 -4.87 18.30
CA ILE A 131 5.62 -5.37 18.97
C ILE A 131 5.68 -6.89 19.09
N VAL A 132 6.01 -7.60 18.02
CA VAL A 132 6.13 -9.06 18.01
C VAL A 132 7.17 -9.52 19.02
N ARG A 133 8.39 -8.97 18.97
CA ARG A 133 9.47 -9.30 19.91
C ARG A 133 9.06 -9.05 21.36
N LYS A 134 8.39 -7.90 21.61
CA LYS A 134 7.93 -7.57 22.94
C LYS A 134 6.83 -8.51 23.42
N PHE A 135 5.86 -8.83 22.56
CA PHE A 135 4.80 -9.77 22.85
C PHE A 135 5.36 -11.15 23.20
N ASN A 136 6.19 -11.72 22.32
CA ASN A 136 6.79 -13.05 22.51
C ASN A 136 7.68 -13.10 23.74
N SER A 137 8.40 -12.03 24.06
CA SER A 137 9.22 -11.95 25.27
C SER A 137 8.41 -11.95 26.56
N VAL A 138 7.17 -11.43 26.55
CA VAL A 138 6.32 -11.33 27.76
C VAL A 138 5.43 -12.55 27.91
N TYR A 139 4.84 -13.01 26.80
CA TYR A 139 3.76 -13.99 26.80
C TYR A 139 4.15 -15.36 26.21
N GLY A 140 5.34 -15.49 25.62
CA GLY A 140 5.79 -16.68 24.91
C GLY A 140 5.65 -16.58 23.40
N ASP A 141 6.40 -17.44 22.69
CA ASP A 141 6.46 -17.45 21.22
C ASP A 141 5.10 -17.76 20.59
N THR A 142 4.42 -16.72 20.10
CA THR A 142 3.06 -16.79 19.56
C THR A 142 2.96 -16.09 18.20
N LEU A 143 3.54 -14.90 18.08
CA LEU A 143 3.48 -14.07 16.88
C LEU A 143 4.70 -14.29 15.99
N VAL A 144 4.52 -14.11 14.68
CA VAL A 144 5.57 -14.23 13.68
C VAL A 144 6.12 -12.85 13.32
N GLU A 145 7.45 -12.74 13.28
CA GLU A 145 8.15 -11.52 12.89
C GLU A 145 8.18 -11.41 11.35
N PRO A 146 7.62 -10.35 10.75
CA PRO A 146 7.55 -10.22 9.30
C PRO A 146 8.88 -9.74 8.70
N GLU A 147 9.15 -10.16 7.45
CA GLU A 147 10.21 -9.64 6.62
C GLU A 147 9.67 -8.62 5.61
N ILE A 148 10.50 -7.64 5.27
CA ILE A 148 10.18 -6.62 4.26
C ILE A 148 10.57 -7.16 2.88
N LEU A 149 9.67 -7.00 1.91
CA LEU A 149 9.96 -7.22 0.51
C LEU A 149 9.83 -5.89 -0.24
N LEU A 150 10.96 -5.34 -0.68
CA LEU A 150 11.01 -4.13 -1.50
C LEU A 150 10.98 -4.49 -2.99
N PRO A 151 10.47 -3.59 -3.86
CA PRO A 151 10.56 -3.76 -5.31
C PRO A 151 12.01 -3.85 -5.77
N ASP A 152 12.30 -4.77 -6.69
CA ASP A 152 13.64 -4.91 -7.33
C ASP A 152 14.01 -3.67 -8.14
N ASN A 153 13.04 -3.07 -8.83
CA ASN A 153 13.25 -1.83 -9.58
C ASN A 153 13.16 -0.62 -8.64
N LYS A 154 14.31 0.03 -8.42
CA LYS A 154 14.41 1.22 -7.56
C LYS A 154 13.53 2.39 -8.02
N ALA A 155 13.25 2.54 -9.31
CA ALA A 155 12.34 3.56 -9.82
C ALA A 155 10.89 3.36 -9.31
N CYS A 156 10.51 2.11 -8.99
CA CYS A 156 9.19 1.78 -8.44
C CYS A 156 9.08 2.01 -6.93
N LEU A 157 10.18 2.27 -6.21
CA LEU A 157 10.16 2.55 -4.77
C LEU A 157 9.31 3.78 -4.45
N ARG A 158 9.40 4.82 -5.31
CA ARG A 158 8.65 6.05 -5.14
C ARG A 158 8.47 6.81 -6.45
N LEU A 159 7.30 6.73 -7.05
CA LEU A 159 6.98 7.53 -8.24
C LEU A 159 6.63 8.99 -7.83
N PRO A 160 7.21 10.00 -8.51
CA PRO A 160 6.82 11.39 -8.33
C PRO A 160 5.44 11.64 -8.94
N GLY A 161 4.73 12.66 -8.46
CA GLY A 161 3.57 13.20 -9.15
C GLY A 161 3.95 13.79 -10.51
N ILE A 162 2.97 13.98 -11.38
CA ILE A 162 3.20 14.56 -12.74
C ILE A 162 3.76 15.99 -12.69
N ASP A 163 3.63 16.67 -11.54
CA ASP A 163 4.18 18.00 -11.27
C ASP A 163 5.69 18.00 -10.93
N GLY A 164 6.28 16.83 -10.73
CA GLY A 164 7.70 16.65 -10.39
C GLY A 164 8.13 17.21 -9.03
N LYS A 165 7.21 17.71 -8.22
CA LYS A 165 7.50 18.41 -6.96
C LYS A 165 7.26 17.57 -5.72
N ALA A 166 6.27 16.71 -5.77
CA ALA A 166 5.82 15.94 -4.62
C ALA A 166 5.60 14.47 -5.00
N LYS A 167 5.46 13.61 -3.98
CA LYS A 167 4.98 12.24 -4.17
C LYS A 167 3.62 12.26 -4.88
N MET A 168 3.39 11.29 -5.75
CA MET A 168 2.08 11.05 -6.35
C MET A 168 1.02 10.91 -5.26
N SER A 169 -0.04 11.70 -5.34
CA SER A 169 -1.13 11.71 -4.36
C SER A 169 -2.46 12.12 -4.98
N LYS A 170 -3.52 11.36 -4.67
CA LYS A 170 -4.90 11.71 -5.08
C LYS A 170 -5.32 13.09 -4.57
N SER A 171 -4.94 13.45 -3.34
CA SER A 171 -5.29 14.73 -2.72
C SER A 171 -4.63 15.92 -3.39
N LEU A 172 -3.49 15.72 -4.05
CA LEU A 172 -2.78 16.76 -4.79
C LEU A 172 -3.22 16.85 -6.26
N GLY A 173 -4.01 15.88 -6.75
CA GLY A 173 -4.46 15.83 -8.15
C GLY A 173 -3.32 15.61 -9.15
N ASN A 174 -2.17 15.13 -8.72
CA ASN A 174 -0.97 14.94 -9.52
C ASN A 174 -0.72 13.47 -9.93
N CYS A 175 -1.81 12.67 -9.97
CA CYS A 175 -1.76 11.24 -10.27
C CYS A 175 -2.21 10.93 -11.70
N ILE A 176 -1.64 9.86 -12.27
CA ILE A 176 -2.27 9.09 -13.34
C ILE A 176 -3.03 7.94 -12.67
N TYR A 177 -4.33 7.83 -12.91
CA TYR A 177 -5.18 6.77 -12.36
C TYR A 177 -5.23 5.57 -13.31
N LEU A 178 -5.40 4.37 -12.75
CA LEU A 178 -5.62 3.16 -13.56
C LEU A 178 -6.90 3.24 -14.39
N SER A 179 -7.89 3.99 -13.90
CA SER A 179 -9.17 4.26 -14.58
C SER A 179 -9.16 5.44 -15.54
N ASP A 180 -8.03 6.17 -15.68
CA ASP A 180 -7.93 7.28 -16.63
C ASP A 180 -8.16 6.80 -18.06
N THR A 181 -8.93 7.58 -18.83
CA THR A 181 -9.08 7.32 -20.25
C THR A 181 -7.76 7.51 -21.00
N PRO A 182 -7.59 6.91 -22.20
CA PRO A 182 -6.38 7.13 -23.00
C PRO A 182 -6.08 8.60 -23.25
N GLU A 183 -7.12 9.42 -23.43
CA GLU A 183 -7.00 10.86 -23.63
C GLU A 183 -6.56 11.59 -22.36
N ASP A 184 -7.05 11.19 -21.18
CA ASP A 184 -6.66 11.79 -19.90
C ASP A 184 -5.21 11.44 -19.56
N VAL A 185 -4.79 10.18 -19.76
CA VAL A 185 -3.38 9.77 -19.64
C VAL A 185 -2.51 10.63 -20.55
N ARG A 186 -2.90 10.80 -21.82
CA ARG A 186 -2.16 11.63 -22.78
C ARG A 186 -2.03 13.06 -22.30
N LYS A 187 -3.10 13.69 -21.84
CA LYS A 187 -3.09 15.07 -21.30
C LYS A 187 -2.16 15.18 -20.11
N LYS A 188 -2.25 14.26 -19.16
CA LYS A 188 -1.40 14.20 -17.95
C LYS A 188 0.07 14.04 -18.31
N VAL A 189 0.42 13.11 -19.21
CA VAL A 189 1.80 12.90 -19.67
C VAL A 189 2.34 14.15 -20.38
N MET A 190 1.55 14.77 -21.26
CA MET A 190 1.98 15.98 -21.96
C MET A 190 2.19 17.17 -21.01
N SER A 191 1.49 17.20 -19.87
CA SER A 191 1.66 18.23 -18.83
C SER A 191 2.75 17.92 -17.81
N MET A 192 3.37 16.74 -17.84
CA MET A 192 4.44 16.36 -16.90
C MET A 192 5.54 17.39 -16.85
N TYR A 193 6.05 17.62 -15.64
CA TYR A 193 7.23 18.42 -15.41
C TYR A 193 8.46 17.77 -16.07
N THR A 194 9.27 18.61 -16.70
CA THR A 194 10.55 18.25 -17.30
C THR A 194 11.65 19.20 -16.78
N ASP A 195 12.72 19.38 -17.54
CA ASP A 195 13.78 20.33 -17.17
C ASP A 195 13.38 21.77 -17.55
N PRO A 196 13.29 22.71 -16.60
CA PRO A 196 12.94 24.09 -16.90
C PRO A 196 14.01 24.85 -17.69
N ASN A 197 15.24 24.33 -17.77
CA ASN A 197 16.32 24.93 -18.54
C ASN A 197 16.40 24.40 -19.98
N HIS A 198 15.66 23.32 -20.30
CA HIS A 198 15.58 22.74 -21.65
C HIS A 198 14.51 23.48 -22.47
N ILE A 199 14.82 24.72 -22.89
CA ILE A 199 13.86 25.61 -23.58
C ILE A 199 13.81 25.30 -25.07
N GLN A 200 14.98 25.06 -25.69
CA GLN A 200 15.11 24.71 -27.08
C GLN A 200 15.54 23.24 -27.23
N VAL A 201 15.14 22.62 -28.33
CA VAL A 201 15.53 21.23 -28.65
C VAL A 201 17.04 21.03 -28.66
N SER A 202 17.79 22.06 -29.02
CA SER A 202 19.26 22.04 -29.04
C SER A 202 19.91 22.11 -27.67
N ASP A 203 19.17 22.53 -26.65
CA ASP A 203 19.72 22.67 -25.30
C ASP A 203 20.03 21.31 -24.68
N PRO A 204 21.13 21.17 -23.92
CA PRO A 204 21.33 20.00 -23.07
C PRO A 204 20.23 19.88 -22.03
N GLY A 205 19.67 18.68 -21.89
CA GLY A 205 18.61 18.44 -20.89
C GLY A 205 19.12 17.69 -19.66
N GLN A 206 18.44 17.88 -18.54
CA GLN A 206 18.71 17.14 -17.30
C GLN A 206 17.74 15.97 -17.16
N VAL A 207 18.28 14.78 -16.93
CA VAL A 207 17.51 13.54 -16.71
C VAL A 207 17.16 13.38 -15.24
N GLU A 208 18.09 13.71 -14.34
CA GLU A 208 17.90 13.62 -12.90
C GLU A 208 16.81 14.61 -12.42
N GLY A 209 15.81 14.09 -11.73
CA GLY A 209 14.64 14.87 -11.30
C GLY A 209 13.62 15.15 -12.40
N ASN A 210 13.85 14.67 -13.62
CA ASN A 210 12.90 14.76 -14.71
C ASN A 210 11.84 13.65 -14.58
N CYS A 211 10.59 14.06 -14.32
CA CYS A 211 9.48 13.17 -14.07
C CYS A 211 9.26 12.17 -15.21
N VAL A 212 9.41 12.60 -16.46
CA VAL A 212 9.20 11.75 -17.64
C VAL A 212 10.19 10.59 -17.67
N PHE A 213 11.47 10.84 -17.39
CA PHE A 213 12.48 9.78 -17.35
C PHE A 213 12.32 8.86 -16.15
N THR A 214 11.87 9.36 -14.99
CA THR A 214 11.55 8.50 -13.83
C THR A 214 10.45 7.50 -14.18
N TYR A 215 9.42 7.92 -14.91
CA TYR A 215 8.36 7.00 -15.36
C TYR A 215 8.86 6.04 -16.45
N LEU A 216 9.74 6.48 -17.34
CA LEU A 216 10.38 5.57 -18.29
C LEU A 216 11.26 4.54 -17.60
N ASP A 217 12.01 4.91 -16.56
CA ASP A 217 12.78 3.95 -15.74
C ASP A 217 11.90 2.89 -15.05
N ALA A 218 10.69 3.28 -14.70
CA ALA A 218 9.74 2.36 -14.05
C ALA A 218 9.03 1.41 -15.02
N PHE A 219 8.66 1.88 -16.22
CA PHE A 219 7.72 1.16 -17.10
C PHE A 219 8.28 0.80 -18.47
N CYS A 220 9.37 1.44 -18.92
CA CYS A 220 9.89 1.20 -20.24
C CYS A 220 10.66 -0.13 -20.33
N LYS A 221 10.40 -0.88 -21.40
CA LYS A 221 11.08 -2.13 -21.77
C LYS A 221 11.77 -1.95 -23.11
N GLU A 222 12.75 -2.80 -23.44
CA GLU A 222 13.47 -2.73 -24.72
C GLU A 222 12.54 -2.85 -25.94
N GLU A 223 11.53 -3.73 -25.85
CA GLU A 223 10.54 -3.92 -26.92
C GLU A 223 9.71 -2.68 -27.25
N HIS A 224 9.60 -1.71 -26.33
CA HIS A 224 8.92 -0.44 -26.60
C HIS A 224 9.70 0.43 -27.56
N PHE A 225 11.03 0.34 -27.59
CA PHE A 225 11.86 1.07 -28.55
C PHE A 225 11.62 0.57 -29.97
N GLU A 226 11.63 -0.74 -30.17
CA GLU A 226 11.36 -1.33 -31.49
C GLU A 226 10.03 -0.86 -32.08
N ARG A 227 8.99 -0.75 -31.23
CA ARG A 227 7.64 -0.38 -31.66
C ARG A 227 7.41 1.11 -31.82
N TYR A 228 7.94 1.93 -30.93
CA TYR A 228 7.53 3.33 -30.82
C TYR A 228 8.66 4.34 -31.05
N LEU A 229 9.90 3.91 -30.90
CA LEU A 229 11.07 4.80 -31.03
C LEU A 229 12.32 4.09 -31.59
N PRO A 230 12.23 3.49 -32.79
CA PRO A 230 13.28 2.61 -33.33
C PRO A 230 14.63 3.32 -33.64
N ASP A 231 14.68 4.64 -33.51
CA ASP A 231 15.92 5.42 -33.60
C ASP A 231 16.90 5.13 -32.44
N TYR A 232 16.42 4.48 -31.34
CA TYR A 232 17.21 4.17 -30.16
C TYR A 232 17.07 2.69 -29.81
N LYS A 233 18.13 2.11 -29.26
CA LYS A 233 18.14 0.71 -28.84
C LYS A 233 17.58 0.49 -27.44
N ASN A 234 17.77 1.45 -26.55
CA ASN A 234 17.39 1.37 -25.15
C ASN A 234 17.23 2.75 -24.50
N LEU A 235 16.81 2.76 -23.24
CA LEU A 235 16.57 3.99 -22.47
C LEU A 235 17.86 4.80 -22.22
N ASP A 236 19.00 4.13 -22.04
CA ASP A 236 20.27 4.81 -21.80
C ASP A 236 20.69 5.64 -23.03
N GLU A 237 20.54 5.10 -24.23
CA GLU A 237 20.78 5.85 -25.46
C GLU A 237 19.88 7.09 -25.60
N LEU A 238 18.60 6.95 -25.21
CA LEU A 238 17.66 8.07 -25.20
C LEU A 238 18.06 9.14 -24.18
N LYS A 239 18.45 8.73 -22.97
CA LYS A 239 18.94 9.64 -21.91
C LYS A 239 20.20 10.37 -22.32
N GLU A 240 21.17 9.68 -22.91
CA GLU A 240 22.41 10.29 -23.38
C GLU A 240 22.17 11.31 -24.52
N HIS A 241 21.22 11.03 -25.41
CA HIS A 241 20.82 11.99 -26.40
C HIS A 241 20.17 13.24 -25.80
N TYR A 242 19.28 13.04 -24.83
CA TYR A 242 18.63 14.16 -24.13
C TYR A 242 19.63 15.05 -23.38
N LYS A 243 20.59 14.45 -22.67
CA LYS A 243 21.69 15.18 -22.00
C LYS A 243 22.58 15.97 -22.96
N ARG A 244 22.81 15.45 -24.14
CA ARG A 244 23.65 16.08 -25.15
C ARG A 244 22.98 17.27 -25.85
N GLY A 245 21.66 17.33 -25.85
CA GLY A 245 20.85 18.23 -26.66
C GLY A 245 20.50 17.65 -28.02
N GLY A 246 19.47 18.18 -28.63
CA GLY A 246 18.95 17.72 -29.94
C GLY A 246 17.70 16.83 -29.84
N LEU A 247 17.22 16.58 -28.61
CA LEU A 247 16.02 15.77 -28.34
C LEU A 247 15.01 16.57 -27.54
N GLY A 248 13.89 16.97 -28.12
CA GLY A 248 12.87 17.77 -27.43
C GLY A 248 11.95 16.96 -26.54
N ASP A 249 11.48 17.57 -25.44
CA ASP A 249 10.57 16.99 -24.44
C ASP A 249 9.33 16.35 -25.03
N VAL A 250 8.73 16.97 -26.04
CA VAL A 250 7.52 16.46 -26.70
C VAL A 250 7.73 15.06 -27.28
N LYS A 251 8.92 14.77 -27.87
CA LYS A 251 9.22 13.45 -28.43
C LYS A 251 9.32 12.41 -27.30
N VAL A 252 9.99 12.74 -26.19
CA VAL A 252 10.12 11.86 -25.02
C VAL A 252 8.77 11.62 -24.34
N LYS A 253 7.95 12.67 -24.17
CA LYS A 253 6.59 12.56 -23.63
C LYS A 253 5.67 11.70 -24.49
N LYS A 254 5.73 11.83 -25.82
CA LYS A 254 4.98 10.95 -26.73
C LYS A 254 5.41 9.50 -26.59
N PHE A 255 6.70 9.24 -26.46
CA PHE A 255 7.20 7.89 -26.23
C PHE A 255 6.69 7.33 -24.88
N LEU A 256 6.81 8.09 -23.79
CA LEU A 256 6.24 7.69 -22.49
C LEU A 256 4.73 7.43 -22.58
N ASN A 257 3.99 8.28 -23.28
CA ASN A 257 2.56 8.07 -23.47
C ASN A 257 2.27 6.71 -24.11
N ASN A 258 3.01 6.33 -25.16
CA ASN A 258 2.82 5.05 -25.82
C ASN A 258 3.13 3.86 -24.88
N VAL A 259 4.22 3.96 -24.10
CA VAL A 259 4.58 2.97 -23.09
C VAL A 259 3.45 2.82 -22.05
N LEU A 260 2.97 3.93 -21.51
CA LEU A 260 1.88 3.89 -20.51
C LEU A 260 0.55 3.41 -21.09
N GLN A 261 0.22 3.75 -22.33
CA GLN A 261 -0.98 3.23 -22.98
C GLN A 261 -0.94 1.71 -23.11
N GLU A 262 0.22 1.14 -23.50
CA GLU A 262 0.38 -0.30 -23.61
C GLU A 262 0.27 -1.01 -22.25
N GLU A 263 0.85 -0.45 -21.20
CA GLU A 263 0.74 -1.02 -19.85
C GLU A 263 -0.67 -0.90 -19.25
N LEU A 264 -1.37 0.21 -19.52
CA LEU A 264 -2.69 0.48 -18.94
C LEU A 264 -3.86 -0.14 -19.72
N GLU A 265 -3.72 -0.41 -21.01
CA GLU A 265 -4.82 -0.94 -21.83
C GLU A 265 -5.36 -2.28 -21.35
N PRO A 266 -4.53 -3.30 -21.01
CA PRO A 266 -5.02 -4.55 -20.45
C PRO A 266 -5.75 -4.38 -19.13
N ILE A 267 -5.32 -3.42 -18.29
CA ILE A 267 -5.95 -3.09 -17.01
C ILE A 267 -7.33 -2.49 -17.25
N ARG A 268 -7.42 -1.49 -18.14
CA ARG A 268 -8.71 -0.87 -18.51
C ARG A 268 -9.69 -1.87 -19.10
N ALA A 269 -9.21 -2.75 -19.99
CA ALA A 269 -10.05 -3.78 -20.59
C ALA A 269 -10.63 -4.74 -19.55
N ARG A 270 -9.80 -5.23 -18.61
CA ARG A 270 -10.28 -6.08 -17.51
C ARG A 270 -11.24 -5.34 -16.60
N ARG A 271 -10.95 -4.07 -16.26
CA ARG A 271 -11.83 -3.25 -15.44
C ARG A 271 -13.21 -3.10 -16.09
N ALA A 272 -13.27 -2.79 -17.38
CA ALA A 272 -14.54 -2.65 -18.11
C ALA A 272 -15.38 -3.95 -18.12
N GLU A 273 -14.75 -5.13 -18.09
CA GLU A 273 -15.47 -6.40 -17.94
C GLU A 273 -15.98 -6.59 -16.49
N LEU A 274 -15.17 -6.30 -15.49
CA LEU A 274 -15.53 -6.43 -14.08
C LEU A 274 -16.68 -5.49 -13.68
N GLU A 275 -16.73 -4.29 -14.23
CA GLU A 275 -17.78 -3.30 -13.99
C GLU A 275 -19.18 -3.76 -14.45
N LYS A 276 -19.26 -4.80 -15.31
CA LYS A 276 -20.55 -5.36 -15.75
C LYS A 276 -21.25 -6.20 -14.68
N ASP A 277 -20.52 -6.68 -13.67
CA ASP A 277 -21.09 -7.52 -12.61
C ASP A 277 -20.54 -7.12 -11.22
N ILE A 278 -20.96 -5.97 -10.75
CA ILE A 278 -20.60 -5.45 -9.42
C ILE A 278 -21.03 -6.38 -8.27
N PRO A 279 -22.24 -7.02 -8.31
CA PRO A 279 -22.58 -8.03 -7.29
C PRO A 279 -21.54 -9.13 -7.13
N ALA A 280 -20.98 -9.67 -8.22
CA ALA A 280 -19.92 -10.68 -8.13
C ALA A 280 -18.66 -10.18 -7.44
N ILE A 281 -18.32 -8.89 -7.57
CA ILE A 281 -17.19 -8.29 -6.86
C ILE A 281 -17.45 -8.26 -5.34
N PHE A 282 -18.68 -7.93 -4.94
CA PHE A 282 -19.06 -7.99 -3.52
C PHE A 282 -19.04 -9.42 -2.97
N ASP A 283 -19.43 -10.43 -3.76
CA ASP A 283 -19.33 -11.83 -3.35
C ASP A 283 -17.88 -12.26 -3.13
N ILE A 284 -16.94 -11.83 -4.00
CA ILE A 284 -15.50 -12.05 -3.82
C ILE A 284 -15.02 -11.41 -2.50
N LEU A 285 -15.36 -10.16 -2.26
CA LEU A 285 -14.96 -9.46 -1.03
C LEU A 285 -15.55 -10.08 0.23
N LYS A 286 -16.81 -10.54 0.17
CA LYS A 286 -17.47 -11.23 1.28
C LYS A 286 -16.78 -12.55 1.60
N ALA A 287 -16.60 -13.41 0.62
CA ALA A 287 -15.91 -14.69 0.81
C ALA A 287 -14.47 -14.50 1.31
N GLY A 288 -13.75 -13.51 0.78
CA GLY A 288 -12.42 -13.17 1.25
C GLY A 288 -12.40 -12.66 2.68
N SER A 289 -13.38 -11.84 3.07
CA SER A 289 -13.51 -11.33 4.43
C SER A 289 -13.82 -12.43 5.44
N GLU A 290 -14.72 -13.36 5.09
CA GLU A 290 -15.03 -14.53 5.93
C GLU A 290 -13.80 -15.42 6.14
N LYS A 291 -13.02 -15.66 5.08
CA LYS A 291 -11.75 -16.43 5.15
C LYS A 291 -10.70 -15.69 6.00
N ALA A 292 -10.54 -14.40 5.79
CA ALA A 292 -9.61 -13.57 6.56
C ALA A 292 -10.00 -13.52 8.05
N GLN A 293 -11.28 -13.37 8.35
CA GLN A 293 -11.80 -13.40 9.71
C GLN A 293 -11.50 -14.73 10.41
N ALA A 294 -11.73 -15.86 9.76
CA ALA A 294 -11.45 -17.18 10.34
C ALA A 294 -9.95 -17.32 10.70
N LYS A 295 -9.04 -16.83 9.86
CA LYS A 295 -7.60 -16.84 10.15
C LYS A 295 -7.23 -15.90 11.31
N ALA A 296 -7.76 -14.70 11.30
CA ALA A 296 -7.52 -13.70 12.36
C ALA A 296 -8.08 -14.18 13.71
N ALA A 297 -9.25 -14.83 13.72
CA ALA A 297 -9.85 -15.40 14.92
C ALA A 297 -8.97 -16.50 15.54
N GLN A 298 -8.36 -17.36 14.71
CA GLN A 298 -7.40 -18.35 15.18
C GLN A 298 -6.19 -17.69 15.87
N THR A 299 -5.58 -16.69 15.25
CA THR A 299 -4.44 -15.97 15.83
C THR A 299 -4.84 -15.22 17.09
N LEU A 300 -6.01 -14.58 17.11
CA LEU A 300 -6.53 -13.91 18.30
C LEU A 300 -6.73 -14.89 19.46
N HIS A 301 -7.24 -16.09 19.19
CA HIS A 301 -7.39 -17.14 20.21
C HIS A 301 -6.03 -17.51 20.81
N GLU A 302 -5.02 -17.77 19.99
CA GLU A 302 -3.65 -18.07 20.45
C GLU A 302 -3.04 -16.91 21.28
N VAL A 303 -3.29 -15.67 20.88
CA VAL A 303 -2.87 -14.47 21.63
C VAL A 303 -3.54 -14.42 23.00
N LYS A 304 -4.86 -14.68 23.07
CA LYS A 304 -5.60 -14.70 24.34
C LYS A 304 -5.15 -15.83 25.25
N ASP A 305 -4.81 -16.98 24.69
CA ASP A 305 -4.24 -18.11 25.45
C ASP A 305 -2.88 -17.74 26.04
N ALA A 306 -1.99 -17.18 25.23
CA ALA A 306 -0.67 -16.73 25.68
C ALA A 306 -0.78 -15.66 26.79
N MET A 307 -1.74 -14.73 26.66
CA MET A 307 -2.03 -13.70 27.66
C MET A 307 -2.81 -14.23 28.89
N ARG A 308 -3.29 -15.47 28.85
CA ARG A 308 -4.11 -16.11 29.88
C ARG A 308 -5.41 -15.37 30.21
N ILE A 309 -6.08 -14.88 29.18
CA ILE A 309 -7.38 -14.19 29.27
C ILE A 309 -8.53 -14.98 28.63
N ASN A 310 -8.31 -16.25 28.36
CA ASN A 310 -9.26 -17.26 27.86
C ASN A 310 -10.01 -17.98 29.00
N TYR A 311 -10.55 -17.25 29.94
CA TYR A 311 -11.08 -17.74 31.23
C TYR A 311 -12.03 -18.92 31.12
N PHE A 312 -12.85 -19.00 30.09
CA PHE A 312 -13.89 -20.03 29.97
C PHE A 312 -13.38 -21.31 29.30
N ASP A 313 -12.23 -21.26 28.61
CA ASP A 313 -11.60 -22.41 27.97
C ASP A 313 -10.53 -23.06 28.85
N ASP A 314 -10.21 -22.44 30.02
CA ASP A 314 -9.25 -22.93 30.98
C ASP A 314 -9.91 -23.72 32.12
N ALA A 315 -10.11 -25.02 31.90
CA ALA A 315 -10.71 -25.92 32.87
C ALA A 315 -9.91 -26.03 34.18
N GLU A 316 -8.56 -25.93 34.09
CA GLU A 316 -7.67 -25.99 35.24
C GLU A 316 -7.83 -24.75 36.12
N LEU A 317 -7.97 -23.57 35.54
CA LEU A 317 -8.27 -22.34 36.25
C LEU A 317 -9.58 -22.46 37.01
N ILE A 318 -10.64 -22.94 36.34
CA ILE A 318 -11.97 -23.07 36.93
C ILE A 318 -11.91 -24.01 38.13
N GLN A 319 -11.25 -25.17 37.99
CA GLN A 319 -11.10 -26.14 39.09
C GLN A 319 -10.31 -25.55 40.25
N LYS A 320 -9.16 -24.93 40.02
CA LYS A 320 -8.35 -24.31 41.08
C LYS A 320 -9.11 -23.23 41.85
N GLN A 321 -9.88 -22.41 41.11
CA GLN A 321 -10.72 -21.37 41.78
C GLN A 321 -11.83 -22.01 42.60
N ALA A 322 -12.51 -23.04 42.09
CA ALA A 322 -13.54 -23.77 42.87
C ALA A 322 -12.97 -24.35 44.15
N GLU A 323 -11.81 -25.01 44.11
CA GLU A 323 -11.14 -25.57 45.28
C GLU A 323 -10.73 -24.48 46.31
N LYS A 324 -10.25 -23.33 45.83
CA LYS A 324 -9.85 -22.20 46.68
C LYS A 324 -11.01 -21.62 47.49
N TYR A 325 -12.21 -21.56 46.93
CA TYR A 325 -13.39 -20.97 47.55
C TYR A 325 -14.33 -22.01 48.16
N SER A 326 -14.01 -23.30 48.13
CA SER A 326 -14.72 -24.39 48.78
C SER A 326 -14.36 -24.57 50.27
N LYS A 327 -13.45 -23.73 50.76
CA LYS A 327 -13.05 -23.68 52.19
C LYS A 327 -13.86 -22.60 52.89
#